data_d347ca8a0c8fb52b69e2ce4d51c46180
#
_entry.id   d347ca8a0c8fb52b69e2ce4d51c46180
#
_cell.length_a   1.000
_cell.length_b   1.000
_cell.length_c   1.000
_cell.angle_alpha   90.00
_cell.angle_beta   90.00
_cell.angle_gamma   90.00
#
_symmetry.space_group_name_H-M   'P 1'
#
loop_
_entity.id
_entity.type
_entity.pdbx_description
1 polymer ?
#
loop_
_entity_poly.entity_id
_entity_poly.type
_entity_poly.pdbx_seq_one_letter_code
_entity_poly.pdbx_strand_id
1 'polypeptide(L)'
;VIAMTKVSAPGLATYNDAFNTFGLPYIFNDTDDFYHVMDSQEMQDFFLSTGDDGFVTLTYYTSGARSFYTKDKAIRTPADLKGLKIRTMEAPLIMSTYSAWGANPVPVDFSELYSSLQQNVVDGQENPYLTISDMRFYEVQKYMTISKHAYLSYVLTFSDAFLNGLPEDLEQIVMDCGKECVQYHRDQICLLYT
;
A
#
# COMPACT_ATOMS: atom_id res chain seq x y z
N VAL A 1 -14.53 19.14 -5.15
CA VAL A 1 -14.61 18.13 -4.09
C VAL A 1 -14.34 16.77 -4.72
N ILE A 2 -13.42 15.99 -4.15
CA ILE A 2 -13.15 14.62 -4.60
C ILE A 2 -14.18 13.74 -3.89
N ALA A 3 -15.02 13.03 -4.66
CA ALA A 3 -16.05 12.15 -4.09
C ALA A 3 -15.47 10.79 -3.65
N MET A 4 -14.48 10.28 -4.40
CA MET A 4 -13.90 8.95 -4.20
C MET A 4 -12.41 8.97 -4.52
N THR A 5 -11.63 8.21 -3.79
CA THR A 5 -10.20 8.00 -4.08
C THR A 5 -9.74 6.58 -3.72
N LYS A 6 -8.74 6.09 -4.45
CA LYS A 6 -7.96 4.90 -4.07
C LYS A 6 -6.61 5.36 -3.54
N VAL A 7 -6.28 5.04 -2.31
CA VAL A 7 -5.06 5.47 -1.63
C VAL A 7 -4.39 4.29 -0.92
N SER A 8 -3.08 4.37 -0.72
CA SER A 8 -2.37 3.41 0.14
C SER A 8 -2.81 3.60 1.60
N ALA A 9 -3.23 2.51 2.25
CA ALA A 9 -3.78 2.57 3.60
C ALA A 9 -2.86 3.31 4.61
N PRO A 10 -1.53 3.06 4.67
CA PRO A 10 -0.65 3.81 5.56
C PRO A 10 -0.63 5.33 5.31
N GLY A 11 -1.00 5.79 4.11
CA GLY A 11 -1.12 7.22 3.80
C GLY A 11 -2.29 7.91 4.51
N LEU A 12 -3.26 7.15 5.02
CA LEU A 12 -4.38 7.68 5.80
C LEU A 12 -4.06 7.85 7.30
N ALA A 13 -2.87 7.44 7.74
CA ALA A 13 -2.47 7.54 9.13
C ALA A 13 -2.43 8.98 9.67
N THR A 14 -2.36 9.98 8.79
CA THR A 14 -2.48 11.40 9.16
C THR A 14 -3.90 11.80 9.57
N TYR A 15 -4.89 11.02 9.18
CA TYR A 15 -6.31 11.24 9.51
C TYR A 15 -6.78 10.32 10.62
N ASN A 16 -6.29 9.07 10.62
CA ASN A 16 -6.61 8.08 11.64
C ASN A 16 -5.39 7.20 11.91
N ASP A 17 -4.85 7.29 13.12
CA ASP A 17 -3.60 6.59 13.53
C ASP A 17 -3.66 5.07 13.37
N ALA A 18 -4.84 4.45 13.40
CA ALA A 18 -4.99 3.00 13.24
C ALA A 18 -4.47 2.52 11.87
N PHE A 19 -4.49 3.37 10.84
CA PHE A 19 -3.94 3.05 9.53
C PHE A 19 -2.41 2.82 9.52
N ASN A 20 -1.70 3.25 10.57
CA ASN A 20 -0.28 2.90 10.74
C ASN A 20 -0.05 1.39 10.79
N THR A 21 -1.02 0.61 11.27
CA THR A 21 -0.93 -0.85 11.36
C THR A 21 -0.61 -1.48 10.00
N PHE A 22 -1.15 -0.94 8.90
CA PHE A 22 -0.88 -1.45 7.54
C PHE A 22 0.55 -1.17 7.05
N GLY A 23 1.31 -0.35 7.76
CA GLY A 23 2.72 -0.08 7.48
C GLY A 23 3.70 -0.91 8.30
N LEU A 24 3.21 -1.72 9.25
CA LEU A 24 4.06 -2.55 10.09
C LEU A 24 4.66 -3.72 9.29
N PRO A 25 5.96 -3.98 9.44
CA PRO A 25 6.59 -5.11 8.75
C PRO A 25 6.26 -6.44 9.44
N TYR A 26 6.13 -7.48 8.64
CA TYR A 26 5.99 -8.88 9.07
C TYR A 26 4.81 -9.18 10.01
N ILE A 27 3.73 -8.38 9.93
CA ILE A 27 2.50 -8.65 10.71
C ILE A 27 1.63 -9.76 10.10
N PHE A 28 1.84 -10.08 8.81
CA PHE A 28 1.17 -11.18 8.11
C PHE A 28 2.20 -12.24 7.73
N ASN A 29 1.87 -13.50 7.95
CA ASN A 29 2.74 -14.64 7.64
C ASN A 29 2.78 -14.90 6.13
N ASP A 30 1.63 -14.83 5.48
CA ASP A 30 1.46 -15.07 4.05
C ASP A 30 0.24 -14.33 3.49
N THR A 31 -0.09 -14.59 2.23
CA THR A 31 -1.21 -13.94 1.54
C THR A 31 -2.57 -14.40 2.08
N ASP A 32 -2.68 -15.65 2.52
CA ASP A 32 -3.93 -16.19 3.04
C ASP A 32 -4.23 -15.58 4.41
N ASP A 33 -3.21 -15.42 5.26
CA ASP A 33 -3.30 -14.72 6.54
C ASP A 33 -3.72 -13.25 6.33
N PHE A 34 -3.10 -12.57 5.35
CA PHE A 34 -3.49 -11.21 4.97
C PHE A 34 -4.99 -11.13 4.58
N TYR A 35 -5.45 -12.02 3.71
CA TYR A 35 -6.85 -12.02 3.29
C TYR A 35 -7.79 -12.37 4.44
N HIS A 36 -7.42 -13.32 5.29
CA HIS A 36 -8.22 -13.71 6.44
C HIS A 36 -8.49 -12.50 7.38
N VAL A 37 -7.45 -11.71 7.65
CA VAL A 37 -7.60 -10.50 8.47
C VAL A 37 -8.41 -9.42 7.75
N MET A 38 -8.11 -9.16 6.49
CA MET A 38 -8.75 -8.09 5.72
C MET A 38 -10.23 -8.35 5.43
N ASP A 39 -10.66 -9.62 5.40
CA ASP A 39 -12.06 -10.03 5.20
C ASP A 39 -12.82 -10.18 6.52
N SER A 40 -12.17 -10.06 7.66
CA SER A 40 -12.81 -10.20 8.96
C SER A 40 -13.88 -9.14 9.19
N GLN A 41 -14.87 -9.46 10.04
CA GLN A 41 -15.90 -8.50 10.42
C GLN A 41 -15.29 -7.29 11.14
N GLU A 42 -14.28 -7.54 11.99
CA GLU A 42 -13.57 -6.49 12.71
C GLU A 42 -12.92 -5.48 11.78
N MET A 43 -12.34 -5.95 10.65
CA MET A 43 -11.75 -5.06 9.65
C MET A 43 -12.83 -4.27 8.90
N GLN A 44 -13.95 -4.89 8.58
CA GLN A 44 -15.08 -4.20 7.95
C GLN A 44 -15.67 -3.14 8.87
N ASP A 45 -15.85 -3.47 10.14
CA ASP A 45 -16.33 -2.53 11.17
C ASP A 45 -15.36 -1.34 11.31
N PHE A 46 -14.05 -1.62 11.32
CA PHE A 46 -13.03 -0.57 11.31
C PHE A 46 -13.15 0.34 10.07
N PHE A 47 -13.28 -0.23 8.88
CA PHE A 47 -13.42 0.55 7.65
C PHE A 47 -14.65 1.46 7.66
N LEU A 48 -15.78 0.97 8.14
CA LEU A 48 -17.00 1.77 8.25
C LEU A 48 -16.90 2.86 9.31
N SER A 49 -16.14 2.61 10.40
CA SER A 49 -15.94 3.60 11.46
C SER A 49 -15.16 4.84 11.02
N THR A 50 -14.49 4.79 9.87
CA THR A 50 -13.74 5.93 9.32
C THR A 50 -14.64 7.11 8.90
N GLY A 51 -15.95 6.94 8.88
CA GLY A 51 -16.91 8.04 8.70
C GLY A 51 -16.72 9.18 9.69
N ASP A 52 -16.36 8.87 10.93
CA ASP A 52 -16.06 9.86 11.97
C ASP A 52 -14.83 10.73 11.62
N ASP A 53 -13.95 10.27 10.76
CA ASP A 53 -12.76 10.98 10.25
C ASP A 53 -13.05 11.78 8.95
N GLY A 54 -14.30 11.80 8.50
CA GLY A 54 -14.79 12.53 7.32
C GLY A 54 -14.65 11.77 5.99
N PHE A 55 -14.30 10.49 6.04
CA PHE A 55 -14.28 9.60 4.87
C PHE A 55 -14.74 8.19 5.26
N VAL A 56 -15.40 7.50 4.36
CA VAL A 56 -15.81 6.10 4.55
C VAL A 56 -14.90 5.21 3.71
N THR A 57 -14.27 4.23 4.34
CA THR A 57 -13.49 3.20 3.65
C THR A 57 -14.43 2.08 3.23
N LEU A 58 -14.62 1.91 1.93
CA LEU A 58 -15.56 0.91 1.41
C LEU A 58 -14.95 -0.49 1.34
N THR A 59 -13.71 -0.55 0.85
CA THR A 59 -13.08 -1.82 0.52
C THR A 59 -11.57 -1.67 0.39
N TYR A 60 -10.89 -2.80 0.23
CA TYR A 60 -9.44 -2.85 0.06
C TYR A 60 -9.02 -3.58 -1.22
N TYR A 61 -7.80 -3.30 -1.65
CA TYR A 61 -7.12 -3.97 -2.75
C TYR A 61 -5.68 -4.26 -2.37
N THR A 62 -5.06 -5.26 -2.98
CA THR A 62 -3.64 -5.53 -2.80
C THR A 62 -2.98 -5.93 -4.11
N SER A 63 -1.73 -5.55 -4.31
CA SER A 63 -0.88 -6.10 -5.37
C SER A 63 0.14 -7.10 -4.82
N GLY A 64 -0.09 -7.60 -3.60
CA GLY A 64 0.72 -8.62 -2.95
C GLY A 64 1.82 -8.07 -2.04
N ALA A 65 2.73 -8.96 -1.69
CA ALA A 65 3.82 -8.67 -0.77
C ALA A 65 4.88 -7.74 -1.38
N ARG A 66 5.34 -6.79 -0.57
CA ARG A 66 6.37 -5.80 -0.92
C ARG A 66 7.75 -6.39 -0.70
N SER A 67 8.65 -6.10 -1.60
CA SER A 67 10.04 -6.54 -1.58
C SER A 67 10.97 -5.39 -1.96
N PHE A 68 12.24 -5.44 -1.54
CA PHE A 68 13.22 -4.39 -1.86
C PHE A 68 13.77 -4.54 -3.27
N TYR A 69 13.97 -3.40 -3.91
CA TYR A 69 14.63 -3.27 -5.21
C TYR A 69 15.70 -2.19 -5.13
N THR A 70 16.85 -2.46 -5.68
CA THR A 70 18.00 -1.55 -5.64
C THR A 70 18.73 -1.53 -6.97
N LYS A 71 19.50 -0.46 -7.20
CA LYS A 71 20.24 -0.28 -8.46
C LYS A 71 21.57 -1.03 -8.45
N ASP A 72 22.38 -0.88 -7.42
CA ASP A 72 23.80 -1.21 -7.46
C ASP A 72 24.20 -2.42 -6.60
N LYS A 73 23.41 -2.80 -5.60
CA LYS A 73 23.70 -3.96 -4.75
C LYS A 73 22.43 -4.65 -4.23
N ALA A 74 22.47 -5.97 -4.10
CA ALA A 74 21.42 -6.72 -3.43
C ALA A 74 21.44 -6.49 -1.91
N ILE A 75 20.27 -6.45 -1.29
CA ILE A 75 20.10 -6.43 0.17
C ILE A 75 19.97 -7.88 0.62
N ARG A 76 20.94 -8.40 1.35
CA ARG A 76 20.96 -9.78 1.88
C ARG A 76 20.69 -9.83 3.37
N THR A 77 21.04 -8.75 4.07
CA THR A 77 20.89 -8.58 5.52
C THR A 77 20.40 -7.16 5.80
N PRO A 78 19.82 -6.88 6.97
CA PRO A 78 19.48 -5.51 7.36
C PRO A 78 20.69 -4.55 7.32
N ALA A 79 21.90 -5.04 7.58
CA ALA A 79 23.12 -4.23 7.52
C ALA A 79 23.40 -3.67 6.10
N ASP A 80 22.91 -4.33 5.06
CA ASP A 80 23.06 -3.86 3.67
C ASP A 80 22.22 -2.64 3.35
N LEU A 81 21.19 -2.35 4.15
CA LEU A 81 20.36 -1.14 4.04
C LEU A 81 21.10 0.10 4.53
N LYS A 82 22.16 -0.08 5.33
CA LYS A 82 22.85 1.05 5.97
C LYS A 82 23.31 2.09 4.96
N GLY A 83 22.79 3.30 5.15
CA GLY A 83 23.14 4.47 4.35
C GLY A 83 22.48 4.54 2.99
N LEU A 84 21.72 3.52 2.53
CA LEU A 84 20.99 3.58 1.27
C LEU A 84 19.83 4.56 1.38
N LYS A 85 19.67 5.38 0.37
CA LYS A 85 18.48 6.21 0.19
C LYS A 85 17.37 5.33 -0.39
N ILE A 86 16.46 4.91 0.47
CA ILE A 86 15.31 4.10 0.06
C ILE A 86 14.08 5.00 -0.07
N ARG A 87 13.50 5.01 -1.25
CA ARG A 87 12.23 5.72 -1.45
C ARG A 87 11.14 5.12 -0.57
N THR A 88 10.37 5.98 0.06
CA THR A 88 9.15 5.62 0.79
C THR A 88 7.98 6.46 0.31
N MET A 89 6.77 6.02 0.60
CA MET A 89 5.64 6.94 0.63
C MET A 89 5.78 7.86 1.85
N GLU A 90 5.06 8.96 1.87
CA GLU A 90 5.01 9.85 3.03
C GLU A 90 4.16 9.20 4.13
N ALA A 91 4.78 8.33 4.91
CA ALA A 91 4.18 7.60 6.02
C ALA A 91 5.18 7.54 7.18
N PRO A 92 4.94 8.25 8.27
CA PRO A 92 5.91 8.40 9.37
C PRO A 92 6.39 7.07 9.96
N LEU A 93 5.49 6.10 10.12
CA LEU A 93 5.85 4.78 10.65
C LEU A 93 6.80 4.02 9.71
N ILE A 94 6.51 4.04 8.40
CA ILE A 94 7.36 3.37 7.39
C ILE A 94 8.75 4.03 7.37
N MET A 95 8.80 5.35 7.38
CA MET A 95 10.06 6.09 7.42
C MET A 95 10.86 5.78 8.69
N SER A 96 10.21 5.75 9.84
CA SER A 96 10.85 5.39 11.12
C SER A 96 11.37 3.96 11.11
N THR A 97 10.61 3.03 10.55
CA THR A 97 11.00 1.62 10.41
C THR A 97 12.27 1.49 9.56
N TYR A 98 12.33 2.15 8.41
CA TYR A 98 13.50 2.07 7.52
C TYR A 98 14.71 2.78 8.11
N SER A 99 14.51 3.88 8.84
CA SER A 99 15.57 4.52 9.63
C SER A 99 16.13 3.57 10.70
N ALA A 100 15.26 2.85 11.40
CA ALA A 100 15.67 1.85 12.40
C ALA A 100 16.47 0.69 11.78
N TRP A 101 16.21 0.34 10.53
CA TRP A 101 17.01 -0.65 9.77
C TRP A 101 18.31 -0.05 9.22
N GLY A 102 18.56 1.25 9.42
CA GLY A 102 19.79 1.93 9.02
C GLY A 102 19.75 2.54 7.62
N ALA A 103 18.64 2.49 6.92
CA ALA A 103 18.45 3.19 5.66
C ALA A 103 18.21 4.69 5.89
N ASN A 104 18.31 5.46 4.81
CA ASN A 104 17.88 6.85 4.74
C ASN A 104 16.57 6.90 3.95
N PRO A 105 15.39 6.90 4.58
CA PRO A 105 14.12 6.96 3.88
C PRO A 105 13.96 8.34 3.23
N VAL A 106 13.55 8.34 1.97
CA VAL A 106 13.30 9.57 1.18
C VAL A 106 11.87 9.53 0.67
N PRO A 107 10.97 10.37 1.18
CA PRO A 107 9.61 10.44 0.67
C PRO A 107 9.62 11.04 -0.74
N VAL A 108 9.04 10.31 -1.69
CA VAL A 108 8.88 10.72 -3.09
C VAL A 108 7.52 10.25 -3.57
N ASP A 109 6.80 11.11 -4.25
CA ASP A 109 5.54 10.76 -4.88
C ASP A 109 5.69 9.60 -5.86
N PHE A 110 4.67 8.74 -5.92
CA PHE A 110 4.74 7.56 -6.77
C PHE A 110 4.89 7.91 -8.26
N SER A 111 4.27 9.00 -8.70
CA SER A 111 4.39 9.51 -10.07
C SER A 111 5.80 9.94 -10.46
N GLU A 112 6.63 10.33 -9.48
CA GLU A 112 8.02 10.77 -9.67
C GLU A 112 9.05 9.66 -9.44
N LEU A 113 8.61 8.48 -9.01
CA LEU A 113 9.51 7.41 -8.56
C LEU A 113 10.44 6.93 -9.68
N TYR A 114 9.93 6.70 -10.90
CA TYR A 114 10.76 6.23 -12.01
C TYR A 114 11.90 7.22 -12.33
N SER A 115 11.57 8.50 -12.43
CA SER A 115 12.57 9.55 -12.70
C SER A 115 13.58 9.70 -11.56
N SER A 116 13.13 9.58 -10.31
CA SER A 116 13.99 9.64 -9.13
C SER A 116 14.99 8.49 -9.06
N LEU A 117 14.56 7.27 -9.44
CA LEU A 117 15.43 6.10 -9.57
C LEU A 117 16.42 6.27 -10.73
N GLN A 118 15.95 6.73 -11.89
CA GLN A 118 16.78 6.94 -13.07
C GLN A 118 17.88 7.96 -12.80
N GLN A 119 17.54 9.06 -12.12
CA GLN A 119 18.46 10.15 -11.79
C GLN A 119 19.32 9.91 -10.54
N ASN A 120 19.19 8.77 -9.88
CA ASN A 120 19.88 8.42 -8.64
C ASN A 120 19.58 9.36 -7.45
N VAL A 121 18.41 9.96 -7.43
CA VAL A 121 17.91 10.69 -6.24
C VAL A 121 17.75 9.71 -5.08
N VAL A 122 17.30 8.49 -5.39
CA VAL A 122 17.20 7.35 -4.47
C VAL A 122 17.96 6.14 -5.02
N ASP A 123 18.49 5.30 -4.12
CA ASP A 123 19.27 4.10 -4.46
C ASP A 123 18.37 2.87 -4.65
N GLY A 124 17.17 2.93 -4.11
CA GLY A 124 16.21 1.83 -4.18
C GLY A 124 14.83 2.21 -3.70
N GLN A 125 13.94 1.25 -3.78
CA GLN A 125 12.55 1.34 -3.32
C GLN A 125 12.03 -0.06 -2.95
N GLU A 126 10.80 -0.15 -2.52
CA GLU A 126 10.11 -1.41 -2.26
C GLU A 126 8.67 -1.36 -2.78
N ASN A 127 8.26 -2.42 -3.42
CA ASN A 127 6.92 -2.59 -3.98
C ASN A 127 6.65 -4.07 -4.27
N PRO A 128 5.39 -4.45 -4.54
CA PRO A 128 5.07 -5.77 -5.09
C PRO A 128 5.60 -5.97 -6.51
N TYR A 129 5.76 -7.23 -6.92
CA TYR A 129 6.29 -7.59 -8.24
C TYR A 129 5.47 -7.03 -9.39
N LEU A 130 4.14 -7.05 -9.26
CA LEU A 130 3.25 -6.51 -10.28
C LEU A 130 3.53 -5.01 -10.51
N THR A 131 3.66 -4.23 -9.45
CA THR A 131 4.01 -2.82 -9.55
C THR A 131 5.34 -2.60 -10.25
N ILE A 132 6.34 -3.45 -9.97
CA ILE A 132 7.65 -3.38 -10.64
C ILE A 132 7.53 -3.63 -12.14
N SER A 133 6.71 -4.60 -12.53
CA SER A 133 6.45 -4.94 -13.93
C SER A 133 5.71 -3.81 -14.65
N ASP A 134 4.59 -3.37 -14.11
CA ASP A 134 3.71 -2.37 -14.74
C ASP A 134 4.40 -1.02 -14.93
N MET A 135 5.17 -0.61 -13.90
CA MET A 135 5.89 0.67 -13.92
C MET A 135 7.28 0.57 -14.55
N ARG A 136 7.67 -0.60 -15.03
CA ARG A 136 8.99 -0.89 -15.63
C ARG A 136 10.17 -0.50 -14.76
N PHE A 137 10.05 -0.57 -13.44
CA PHE A 137 11.15 -0.21 -12.53
C PHE A 137 12.37 -1.11 -12.71
N TYR A 138 12.21 -2.32 -13.27
CA TYR A 138 13.31 -3.21 -13.64
C TYR A 138 14.29 -2.60 -14.66
N GLU A 139 13.88 -1.58 -15.43
CA GLU A 139 14.79 -0.88 -16.36
C GLU A 139 15.84 -0.04 -15.64
N VAL A 140 15.50 0.45 -14.45
CA VAL A 140 16.32 1.36 -13.63
C VAL A 140 16.84 0.73 -12.35
N GLN A 141 16.46 -0.52 -12.05
CA GLN A 141 16.88 -1.28 -10.87
C GLN A 141 17.27 -2.70 -11.25
N LYS A 142 18.44 -3.16 -10.79
CA LYS A 142 19.03 -4.44 -11.23
C LYS A 142 18.89 -5.57 -10.21
N TYR A 143 18.66 -5.24 -8.95
CA TYR A 143 18.64 -6.20 -7.86
C TYR A 143 17.27 -6.21 -7.19
N MET A 144 16.77 -7.40 -6.96
CA MET A 144 15.56 -7.64 -6.17
C MET A 144 15.91 -8.52 -4.98
N THR A 145 15.45 -8.12 -3.81
CA THR A 145 15.54 -8.92 -2.59
C THR A 145 14.13 -9.31 -2.17
N ILE A 146 13.82 -10.59 -2.25
CA ILE A 146 12.51 -11.15 -1.91
C ILE A 146 12.36 -11.15 -0.38
N SER A 147 12.05 -9.98 0.17
CA SER A 147 11.88 -9.81 1.62
C SER A 147 10.47 -10.06 2.11
N LYS A 148 9.47 -9.81 1.27
CA LYS A 148 8.04 -9.92 1.62
C LYS A 148 7.71 -9.29 2.97
N HIS A 149 8.34 -8.15 3.27
CA HIS A 149 8.34 -7.54 4.60
C HIS A 149 7.02 -6.83 4.95
N ALA A 150 6.17 -6.53 3.96
CA ALA A 150 4.87 -5.91 4.17
C ALA A 150 3.92 -6.29 3.03
N TYR A 151 2.63 -6.05 3.18
CA TYR A 151 1.64 -6.17 2.12
C TYR A 151 1.20 -4.79 1.66
N LEU A 152 1.06 -4.60 0.35
CA LEU A 152 0.53 -3.36 -0.19
C LEU A 152 -0.99 -3.38 -0.03
N SER A 153 -1.49 -2.62 0.94
CA SER A 153 -2.91 -2.44 1.18
C SER A 153 -3.32 -1.10 0.57
N TYR A 154 -4.13 -1.15 -0.47
CA TYR A 154 -4.88 0.01 -0.96
C TYR A 154 -6.29 -0.04 -0.38
N VAL A 155 -6.85 1.11 -0.13
CA VAL A 155 -8.25 1.25 0.27
C VAL A 155 -8.97 2.18 -0.70
N LEU A 156 -10.24 1.87 -0.95
CA LEU A 156 -11.16 2.71 -1.69
C LEU A 156 -11.99 3.50 -0.69
N THR A 157 -11.85 4.81 -0.73
CA THR A 157 -12.52 5.70 0.23
C THR A 157 -13.45 6.67 -0.49
N PHE A 158 -14.56 6.98 0.16
CA PHE A 158 -15.49 8.02 -0.24
C PHE A 158 -15.46 9.16 0.78
N SER A 159 -15.72 10.37 0.32
CA SER A 159 -16.08 11.47 1.23
C SER A 159 -17.35 11.10 1.96
N ASP A 160 -17.33 11.13 3.29
CA ASP A 160 -18.52 10.86 4.12
C ASP A 160 -19.68 11.78 3.74
N ALA A 161 -19.42 13.08 3.59
CA ALA A 161 -20.42 14.05 3.17
C ALA A 161 -21.02 13.76 1.77
N PHE A 162 -20.25 13.15 0.87
CA PHE A 162 -20.77 12.76 -0.45
C PHE A 162 -21.63 11.51 -0.32
N LEU A 163 -21.19 10.50 0.38
CA LEU A 163 -21.91 9.23 0.54
C LEU A 163 -23.26 9.45 1.25
N ASN A 164 -23.26 10.15 2.38
CA ASN A 164 -24.47 10.51 3.13
C ASN A 164 -25.41 11.46 2.39
N GLY A 165 -24.92 12.12 1.34
CA GLY A 165 -25.74 12.96 0.45
C GLY A 165 -26.47 12.21 -0.66
N LEU A 166 -26.19 10.90 -0.83
CA LEU A 166 -26.87 10.05 -1.80
C LEU A 166 -28.26 9.62 -1.27
N PRO A 167 -29.22 9.38 -2.18
CA PRO A 167 -30.40 8.60 -1.83
C PRO A 167 -30.01 7.22 -1.29
N GLU A 168 -30.75 6.69 -0.32
CA GLU A 168 -30.44 5.44 0.40
C GLU A 168 -30.23 4.24 -0.56
N ASP A 169 -31.02 4.18 -1.64
CA ASP A 169 -30.91 3.13 -2.66
C ASP A 169 -29.60 3.23 -3.44
N LEU A 170 -29.10 4.42 -3.72
CA LEU A 170 -27.82 4.64 -4.41
C LEU A 170 -26.62 4.41 -3.46
N GLU A 171 -26.73 4.81 -2.22
CA GLU A 171 -25.73 4.52 -1.20
C GLU A 171 -25.54 3.01 -1.07
N GLN A 172 -26.63 2.24 -0.93
CA GLN A 172 -26.57 0.79 -0.83
C GLN A 172 -25.92 0.14 -2.07
N ILE A 173 -26.26 0.62 -3.29
CA ILE A 173 -25.61 0.15 -4.53
C ILE A 173 -24.10 0.38 -4.49
N VAL A 174 -23.64 1.54 -4.05
CA VAL A 174 -22.22 1.86 -3.94
C VAL A 174 -21.53 0.91 -2.95
N MET A 175 -22.15 0.66 -1.80
CA MET A 175 -21.62 -0.24 -0.77
C MET A 175 -21.51 -1.69 -1.28
N ASP A 176 -22.53 -2.17 -1.99
CA ASP A 176 -22.56 -3.53 -2.54
C ASP A 176 -21.53 -3.70 -3.67
N CYS A 177 -21.44 -2.74 -4.57
CA CYS A 177 -20.39 -2.73 -5.61
C CYS A 177 -18.98 -2.74 -4.99
N GLY A 178 -18.75 -2.02 -3.89
CA GLY A 178 -17.48 -2.02 -3.18
C GLY A 178 -17.08 -3.43 -2.72
N LYS A 179 -18.02 -4.19 -2.17
CA LYS A 179 -17.80 -5.58 -1.75
C LYS A 179 -17.52 -6.52 -2.94
N GLU A 180 -18.28 -6.42 -4.03
CA GLU A 180 -18.08 -7.23 -5.23
C GLU A 180 -16.72 -6.97 -5.89
N CYS A 181 -16.25 -5.73 -5.87
CA CYS A 181 -14.96 -5.35 -6.43
C CYS A 181 -13.77 -6.06 -5.77
N VAL A 182 -13.84 -6.42 -4.49
CA VAL A 182 -12.76 -7.17 -3.79
C VAL A 182 -12.53 -8.51 -4.47
N GLN A 183 -13.60 -9.29 -4.66
CA GLN A 183 -13.46 -10.62 -5.25
C GLN A 183 -12.98 -10.54 -6.70
N TYR A 184 -13.55 -9.64 -7.49
CA TYR A 184 -13.11 -9.42 -8.87
C TYR A 184 -11.62 -9.05 -8.93
N HIS A 185 -11.16 -8.14 -8.08
CA HIS A 185 -9.75 -7.74 -8.02
C HIS A 185 -8.85 -8.93 -7.63
N ARG A 186 -9.26 -9.73 -6.66
CA ARG A 186 -8.53 -10.94 -6.22
C ARG A 186 -8.32 -11.92 -7.36
N ASP A 187 -9.38 -12.20 -8.12
CA ASP A 187 -9.34 -13.11 -9.26
C ASP A 187 -8.37 -12.59 -10.34
N GLN A 188 -8.37 -11.29 -10.61
CA GLN A 188 -7.44 -10.68 -11.57
C GLN A 188 -5.98 -10.77 -11.09
N ILE A 189 -5.72 -10.50 -9.81
CA ILE A 189 -4.36 -10.60 -9.25
C ILE A 189 -3.87 -12.05 -9.28
N CYS A 190 -4.70 -13.03 -8.93
CA CYS A 190 -4.33 -14.45 -9.02
C CYS A 190 -3.88 -14.85 -10.43
N LEU A 191 -4.59 -14.38 -11.46
CA LEU A 191 -4.24 -14.66 -12.86
C LEU A 191 -2.88 -14.06 -13.29
N LEU A 192 -2.46 -12.97 -12.65
CA LEU A 192 -1.19 -12.29 -12.97
C LEU A 192 0.02 -12.93 -12.25
N TYR A 193 -0.21 -13.70 -11.18
CA TYR A 193 0.83 -14.37 -10.41
C TYR A 193 1.00 -15.85 -10.76
N THR A 194 0.15 -16.41 -11.63
CA THR A 194 0.24 -17.78 -12.17
C THR A 194 0.87 -17.81 -13.55
#